data_d2af34846c9112465f2e864e07b660f9
#
_entry.id   d2af34846c9112465f2e864e07b660f9
#
_cell.length_a   1.000
_cell.length_b   1.000
_cell.length_c   1.000
_cell.angle_alpha   90.00
_cell.angle_beta   90.00
_cell.angle_gamma   90.00
#
_symmetry.space_group_name_H-M   'P 1'
#
loop_
_entity.id
_entity.type
_entity.pdbx_description
1 polymer ?
#
loop_
_entity_poly.entity_id
_entity_poly.type
_entity_poly.pdbx_seq_one_letter_code
_entity_poly.pdbx_strand_id
1 'polypeptide(L)'
;MKKIVYTGGIYGDEFVKYIFDRKIRVESLKTIWERMSHLPVQHDGFKEYINVADEKMRVFDSKNEAFVRCKQIIRSPMEANPWYQITFDDDSTIIVTGKTRFPVKGKSLSRYEKKYIDELFAGEVLVGVDYGAAADSKDKFKNVSNEEDDIEYIITDLFEKKIVRVTKIDKASNESFQLVTDTGLFDVSGTLILDAKMR
;
A
#
# COMPACT_ATOMS: atom_id res chain seq x y z
N MET A 1 19.35 -0.44 -16.81
CA MET A 1 18.78 -1.06 -15.60
C MET A 1 18.13 0.06 -14.79
N LYS A 2 16.83 -0.02 -14.50
CA LYS A 2 16.13 1.02 -13.69
C LYS A 2 16.52 0.81 -12.24
N LYS A 3 17.09 1.83 -11.61
CA LYS A 3 17.52 1.79 -10.21
C LYS A 3 16.36 2.15 -9.28
N ILE A 4 16.13 1.37 -8.23
CA ILE A 4 15.18 1.72 -7.17
C ILE A 4 15.78 2.85 -6.35
N VAL A 5 15.19 4.04 -6.46
CA VAL A 5 15.72 5.26 -5.82
C VAL A 5 15.10 5.50 -4.45
N TYR A 6 13.88 5.00 -4.27
CA TYR A 6 13.14 5.22 -3.05
C TYR A 6 13.08 3.95 -2.22
N THR A 7 13.24 4.10 -0.92
CA THR A 7 13.48 2.99 0.00
C THR A 7 12.66 3.04 1.28
N GLY A 8 11.48 3.65 1.24
CA GLY A 8 10.51 3.46 2.30
C GLY A 8 10.07 2.01 2.36
N GLY A 9 9.62 1.57 3.51
CA GLY A 9 9.18 0.21 3.72
C GLY A 9 7.98 0.15 4.63
N ILE A 10 7.22 -0.91 4.49
CA ILE A 10 6.00 -1.18 5.23
C ILE A 10 6.23 -2.48 5.99
N TYR A 11 5.69 -2.56 7.19
CA TYR A 11 5.76 -3.77 8.00
C TYR A 11 5.07 -4.93 7.27
N GLY A 12 5.68 -6.10 7.32
CA GLY A 12 5.24 -7.26 6.53
C GLY A 12 3.85 -7.79 6.87
N ASP A 13 3.37 -7.55 8.09
CA ASP A 13 2.05 -7.98 8.54
C ASP A 13 0.93 -6.96 8.21
N GLU A 14 1.27 -5.80 7.62
CA GLU A 14 0.28 -4.87 7.11
C GLU A 14 -0.44 -5.44 5.89
N PHE A 15 -1.75 -5.19 5.79
CA PHE A 15 -2.63 -5.81 4.81
C PHE A 15 -2.79 -4.97 3.55
N VAL A 16 -2.87 -5.65 2.40
CA VAL A 16 -3.18 -5.06 1.10
C VAL A 16 -4.40 -5.74 0.51
N LYS A 17 -5.32 -4.93 0.00
CA LYS A 17 -6.44 -5.42 -0.81
C LYS A 17 -6.01 -5.46 -2.26
N TYR A 18 -6.12 -6.63 -2.89
CA TYR A 18 -5.66 -6.83 -4.25
C TYR A 18 -6.49 -7.87 -5.00
N ILE A 19 -6.38 -7.84 -6.32
CA ILE A 19 -6.93 -8.85 -7.22
C ILE A 19 -5.78 -9.70 -7.75
N PHE A 20 -5.91 -10.98 -7.62
CA PHE A 20 -5.02 -11.95 -8.22
C PHE A 20 -5.81 -13.20 -8.59
N ASP A 21 -5.56 -13.74 -9.79
CA ASP A 21 -6.27 -14.89 -10.33
C ASP A 21 -7.81 -14.70 -10.27
N ARG A 22 -8.28 -13.51 -10.71
CA ARG A 22 -9.71 -13.10 -10.73
C ARG A 22 -10.39 -13.12 -9.35
N LYS A 23 -9.63 -13.13 -8.26
CA LYS A 23 -10.17 -13.14 -6.90
C LYS A 23 -9.68 -11.92 -6.14
N ILE A 24 -10.60 -11.26 -5.44
CA ILE A 24 -10.24 -10.23 -4.45
C ILE A 24 -9.69 -10.94 -3.22
N ARG A 25 -8.57 -10.43 -2.73
CA ARG A 25 -7.88 -10.91 -1.55
C ARG A 25 -7.52 -9.75 -0.65
N VAL A 26 -7.48 -10.01 0.66
CA VAL A 26 -6.89 -9.11 1.65
C VAL A 26 -5.87 -9.94 2.41
N GLU A 27 -4.60 -9.69 2.16
CA GLU A 27 -3.50 -10.48 2.73
C GLU A 27 -2.35 -9.55 3.13
N SER A 28 -1.49 -10.01 4.03
CA SER A 28 -0.32 -9.26 4.44
C SER A 28 0.70 -9.18 3.30
N LEU A 29 1.51 -8.12 3.29
CA LEU A 29 2.58 -7.94 2.31
C LEU A 29 3.56 -9.11 2.30
N LYS A 30 3.87 -9.66 3.47
CA LYS A 30 4.70 -10.85 3.61
C LYS A 30 4.07 -12.06 2.92
N THR A 31 2.77 -12.30 3.13
CA THR A 31 2.04 -13.40 2.47
C THR A 31 2.00 -13.22 0.95
N ILE A 32 1.82 -11.99 0.47
CA ILE A 32 1.86 -11.68 -0.96
C ILE A 32 3.25 -11.98 -1.55
N TRP A 33 4.33 -11.58 -0.86
CA TRP A 33 5.69 -11.91 -1.27
C TRP A 33 5.91 -13.42 -1.36
N GLU A 34 5.52 -14.16 -0.34
CA GLU A 34 5.65 -15.63 -0.29
C GLU A 34 4.87 -16.29 -1.43
N ARG A 35 3.65 -15.81 -1.71
CA ARG A 35 2.83 -16.31 -2.84
C ARG A 35 3.50 -16.12 -4.19
N MET A 36 4.19 -15.00 -4.39
CA MET A 36 4.86 -14.66 -5.64
C MET A 36 6.30 -15.19 -5.72
N SER A 37 6.81 -15.84 -4.68
CA SER A 37 8.19 -16.33 -4.62
C SER A 37 8.52 -17.46 -5.60
N HIS A 38 7.53 -18.02 -6.31
CA HIS A 38 7.76 -18.93 -7.44
C HIS A 38 8.29 -18.21 -8.68
N LEU A 39 8.14 -16.88 -8.76
CA LEU A 39 8.71 -16.04 -9.80
C LEU A 39 10.18 -15.72 -9.50
N PRO A 40 10.99 -15.38 -10.53
CA PRO A 40 12.39 -15.02 -10.33
C PRO A 40 12.55 -13.81 -9.41
N VAL A 41 13.30 -13.96 -8.33
CA VAL A 41 13.72 -12.87 -7.45
C VAL A 41 14.95 -12.20 -8.08
N GLN A 42 14.87 -10.90 -8.25
CA GLN A 42 15.95 -10.05 -8.72
C GLN A 42 16.52 -9.22 -7.58
N HIS A 43 17.75 -8.75 -7.73
CA HIS A 43 18.44 -7.99 -6.70
C HIS A 43 18.88 -6.62 -7.24
N ASP A 44 18.75 -5.59 -6.40
CA ASP A 44 19.32 -4.25 -6.61
C ASP A 44 19.96 -3.79 -5.29
N GLY A 45 21.25 -4.04 -5.15
CA GLY A 45 21.97 -3.85 -3.90
C GLY A 45 21.44 -4.77 -2.79
N PHE A 46 20.95 -4.18 -1.70
CA PHE A 46 20.38 -4.93 -0.57
C PHE A 46 18.88 -5.22 -0.71
N LYS A 47 18.28 -4.84 -1.84
CA LYS A 47 16.85 -5.03 -2.08
C LYS A 47 16.62 -6.18 -3.03
N GLU A 48 15.56 -6.89 -2.75
CA GLU A 48 15.02 -7.95 -3.58
C GLU A 48 13.73 -7.45 -4.22
N TYR A 49 13.45 -7.86 -5.45
CA TYR A 49 12.18 -7.55 -6.09
C TYR A 49 11.70 -8.65 -7.02
N ILE A 50 10.40 -8.77 -7.13
CA ILE A 50 9.71 -9.69 -8.04
C ILE A 50 8.90 -8.85 -9.02
N ASN A 51 9.10 -9.08 -10.33
CA ASN A 51 8.25 -8.49 -11.36
C ASN A 51 6.94 -9.27 -11.45
N VAL A 52 5.83 -8.61 -11.19
CA VAL A 52 4.48 -9.18 -11.23
C VAL A 52 3.60 -8.55 -12.32
N ALA A 53 4.21 -7.77 -13.20
CA ALA A 53 3.50 -7.06 -14.26
C ALA A 53 2.68 -7.99 -15.18
N ASP A 54 3.20 -9.19 -15.46
CA ASP A 54 2.58 -10.18 -16.33
C ASP A 54 1.59 -11.10 -15.58
N GLU A 55 1.59 -11.07 -14.23
CA GLU A 55 0.71 -11.86 -13.38
C GLU A 55 -0.70 -11.29 -13.24
N LYS A 56 -1.01 -10.18 -13.93
CA LYS A 56 -2.29 -9.48 -13.85
C LYS A 56 -2.69 -9.09 -12.42
N MET A 57 -1.72 -8.96 -11.51
CA MET A 57 -1.97 -8.50 -10.14
C MET A 57 -2.35 -7.02 -10.14
N ARG A 58 -3.43 -6.69 -9.45
CA ARG A 58 -3.91 -5.32 -9.25
C ARG A 58 -4.10 -5.04 -7.78
N VAL A 59 -3.70 -3.87 -7.32
CA VAL A 59 -3.86 -3.42 -5.93
C VAL A 59 -4.81 -2.23 -5.87
N PHE A 60 -5.50 -2.08 -4.77
CA PHE A 60 -6.45 -0.99 -4.61
C PHE A 60 -5.74 0.35 -4.39
N ASP A 61 -6.21 1.38 -5.06
CA ASP A 61 -5.78 2.78 -4.94
C ASP A 61 -7.02 3.63 -4.64
N SER A 62 -7.18 4.05 -3.38
CA SER A 62 -8.36 4.78 -2.92
C SER A 62 -8.47 6.18 -3.54
N LYS A 63 -7.36 6.81 -3.92
CA LYS A 63 -7.41 8.12 -4.58
C LYS A 63 -8.07 8.05 -5.95
N ASN A 64 -7.83 6.98 -6.69
CA ASN A 64 -8.40 6.77 -8.01
C ASN A 64 -9.67 5.89 -7.98
N GLU A 65 -10.06 5.42 -6.78
CA GLU A 65 -11.22 4.54 -6.57
C GLU A 65 -11.20 3.30 -7.46
N ALA A 66 -10.00 2.73 -7.68
CA ALA A 66 -9.78 1.66 -8.64
C ALA A 66 -8.72 0.66 -8.21
N PHE A 67 -8.79 -0.55 -8.77
CA PHE A 67 -7.70 -1.50 -8.74
C PHE A 67 -6.70 -1.19 -9.86
N VAL A 68 -5.50 -0.80 -9.49
CA VAL A 68 -4.42 -0.42 -10.40
C VAL A 68 -3.40 -1.55 -10.54
N ARG A 69 -2.78 -1.66 -11.70
CA ARG A 69 -1.78 -2.70 -11.96
C ARG A 69 -0.59 -2.57 -11.02
N CYS A 70 -0.25 -3.67 -10.38
CA CYS A 70 1.00 -3.83 -9.65
C CYS A 70 2.10 -4.32 -10.61
N LYS A 71 3.24 -3.65 -10.62
CA LYS A 71 4.38 -3.97 -11.47
C LYS A 71 5.42 -4.81 -10.75
N GLN A 72 5.69 -4.44 -9.50
CA GLN A 72 6.73 -5.07 -8.72
C GLN A 72 6.35 -5.13 -7.24
N ILE A 73 6.83 -6.17 -6.59
CA ILE A 73 6.87 -6.29 -5.13
C ILE A 73 8.32 -6.19 -4.73
N ILE A 74 8.63 -5.34 -3.77
CA ILE A 74 10.00 -5.09 -3.28
C ILE A 74 10.07 -5.55 -1.84
N ARG A 75 11.16 -6.21 -1.48
CA ARG A 75 11.55 -6.58 -0.12
C ARG A 75 12.91 -6.00 0.21
N SER A 76 13.04 -5.41 1.38
CA SER A 76 14.31 -5.08 2.01
C SER A 76 14.56 -6.09 3.12
N PRO A 77 15.44 -7.09 2.93
CA PRO A 77 15.68 -8.12 3.95
C PRO A 77 16.47 -7.60 5.16
N MET A 78 17.10 -6.44 5.03
CA MET A 78 17.80 -5.75 6.12
C MET A 78 17.38 -4.28 6.15
N GLU A 79 16.27 -4.00 6.83
CA GLU A 79 15.76 -2.63 6.97
C GLU A 79 16.57 -1.87 8.03
N ALA A 80 17.21 -0.78 7.59
CA ALA A 80 18.04 0.08 8.42
C ALA A 80 17.34 1.38 8.85
N ASN A 81 16.22 1.74 8.21
CA ASN A 81 15.48 2.93 8.58
C ASN A 81 14.74 2.75 9.90
N PRO A 82 14.55 3.82 10.69
CA PRO A 82 13.76 3.77 11.89
C PRO A 82 12.30 3.42 11.58
N TRP A 83 11.64 2.72 12.48
CA TRP A 83 10.25 2.36 12.39
C TRP A 83 9.36 3.37 13.09
N TYR A 84 8.17 3.56 12.54
CA TYR A 84 7.13 4.46 13.06
C TYR A 84 5.77 3.77 13.03
N GLN A 85 4.96 4.08 14.04
CA GLN A 85 3.56 3.72 14.09
C GLN A 85 2.72 5.00 13.99
N ILE A 86 1.75 5.02 13.06
CA ILE A 86 0.70 6.03 13.02
C ILE A 86 -0.53 5.44 13.70
N THR A 87 -1.16 6.23 14.58
CA THR A 87 -2.47 5.91 15.16
C THR A 87 -3.48 6.92 14.65
N PHE A 88 -4.62 6.42 14.18
CA PHE A 88 -5.71 7.22 13.63
C PHE A 88 -6.87 7.40 14.61
N ASP A 89 -7.82 8.27 14.28
CA ASP A 89 -8.99 8.59 15.07
C ASP A 89 -10.06 7.46 15.11
N ASP A 90 -9.93 6.47 14.23
CA ASP A 90 -10.69 5.23 14.24
C ASP A 90 -10.01 4.08 15.03
N ASP A 91 -8.99 4.42 15.84
CA ASP A 91 -8.14 3.50 16.60
C ASP A 91 -7.30 2.52 15.73
N SER A 92 -7.38 2.61 14.42
CA SER A 92 -6.51 1.81 13.55
C SER A 92 -5.07 2.31 13.59
N THR A 93 -4.14 1.43 13.23
CA THR A 93 -2.72 1.75 13.19
C THR A 93 -2.08 1.25 11.91
N ILE A 94 -0.96 1.87 11.51
CA ILE A 94 -0.09 1.39 10.45
C ILE A 94 1.36 1.52 10.87
N ILE A 95 2.18 0.53 10.54
CA ILE A 95 3.61 0.50 10.87
C ILE A 95 4.43 0.58 9.59
N VAL A 96 5.29 1.61 9.52
CA VAL A 96 6.12 1.91 8.35
C VAL A 96 7.51 2.38 8.74
N THR A 97 8.43 2.45 7.77
CA THR A 97 9.78 2.99 8.01
C THR A 97 9.88 4.48 7.69
N GLY A 98 10.92 5.13 8.19
CA GLY A 98 11.16 6.57 8.09
C GLY A 98 11.27 7.15 6.69
N LYS A 99 11.33 6.32 5.64
CA LYS A 99 11.34 6.77 4.24
C LYS A 99 9.99 6.60 3.53
N THR A 100 8.98 6.13 4.23
CA THR A 100 7.62 5.99 3.68
C THR A 100 6.99 7.36 3.48
N ARG A 101 6.28 7.53 2.36
CA ARG A 101 5.64 8.78 1.98
C ARG A 101 4.13 8.60 1.87
N PHE A 102 3.44 9.65 2.28
CA PHE A 102 1.97 9.70 2.28
C PHE A 102 1.47 10.89 1.49
N PRO A 103 0.36 10.73 0.75
CA PRO A 103 -0.42 11.87 0.28
C PRO A 103 -1.24 12.41 1.44
N VAL A 104 -0.98 13.64 1.86
CA VAL A 104 -1.68 14.33 2.95
C VAL A 104 -2.68 15.30 2.33
N LYS A 105 -3.89 15.34 2.85
CA LYS A 105 -4.91 16.28 2.40
C LYS A 105 -4.46 17.72 2.69
N GLY A 106 -4.27 18.50 1.64
CA GLY A 106 -3.94 19.91 1.75
C GLY A 106 -5.14 20.78 2.13
N LYS A 107 -4.91 22.08 2.33
CA LYS A 107 -5.98 23.06 2.60
C LYS A 107 -6.99 23.20 1.46
N SER A 108 -6.63 22.82 0.24
CA SER A 108 -7.51 22.75 -0.93
C SER A 108 -7.94 21.31 -1.17
N LEU A 109 -9.23 21.06 -1.34
CA LEU A 109 -9.85 19.76 -1.59
C LEU A 109 -9.27 19.01 -2.81
N SER A 110 -8.58 19.70 -3.72
CA SER A 110 -8.03 19.14 -4.94
C SER A 110 -6.53 18.83 -4.89
N ARG A 111 -5.83 19.14 -3.81
CA ARG A 111 -4.37 18.99 -3.74
C ARG A 111 -3.96 18.17 -2.53
N TYR A 112 -3.19 17.12 -2.80
CA TYR A 112 -2.47 16.35 -1.79
C TYR A 112 -1.02 16.80 -1.75
N GLU A 113 -0.51 17.04 -0.55
CA GLU A 113 0.91 17.23 -0.31
C GLU A 113 1.57 15.88 -0.06
N LYS A 114 2.80 15.69 -0.57
CA LYS A 114 3.56 14.46 -0.31
C LYS A 114 4.48 14.70 0.86
N LYS A 115 4.28 13.97 1.95
CA LYS A 115 5.11 14.06 3.16
C LYS A 115 5.74 12.71 3.50
N TYR A 116 6.96 12.77 4.05
CA TYR A 116 7.56 11.63 4.71
C TYR A 116 6.93 11.42 6.08
N ILE A 117 7.04 10.19 6.61
CA ILE A 117 6.48 9.85 7.92
C ILE A 117 6.98 10.76 9.04
N ASP A 118 8.23 11.18 9.01
CA ASP A 118 8.86 12.07 10.01
C ASP A 118 8.43 13.53 9.90
N GLU A 119 7.71 13.90 8.83
CA GLU A 119 7.11 15.22 8.63
C GLU A 119 5.61 15.24 9.04
N LEU A 120 5.05 14.08 9.38
CA LEU A 120 3.64 13.96 9.77
C LEU A 120 3.45 14.30 11.24
N PHE A 121 2.31 14.93 11.55
CA PHE A 121 1.93 15.26 12.92
C PHE A 121 0.43 15.05 13.18
N ALA A 122 0.08 15.05 14.46
CA ALA A 122 -1.32 14.90 14.90
C ALA A 122 -2.22 16.00 14.31
N GLY A 123 -3.39 15.61 13.84
CA GLY A 123 -4.35 16.50 13.20
C GLY A 123 -4.31 16.51 11.67
N GLU A 124 -3.24 16.01 11.05
CA GLU A 124 -3.23 15.83 9.60
C GLU A 124 -4.16 14.72 9.15
N VAL A 125 -4.64 14.82 7.91
CA VAL A 125 -5.64 13.93 7.35
C VAL A 125 -5.06 13.17 6.16
N LEU A 126 -5.10 11.85 6.24
CA LEU A 126 -4.77 10.93 5.15
C LEU A 126 -6.06 10.38 4.51
N VAL A 127 -5.93 9.87 3.30
CA VAL A 127 -7.02 9.15 2.62
C VAL A 127 -6.95 7.68 2.97
N GLY A 128 -8.09 7.05 3.18
CA GLY A 128 -8.17 5.65 3.52
C GLY A 128 -9.42 4.95 3.01
N VAL A 129 -9.49 3.67 3.29
CA VAL A 129 -10.63 2.79 3.01
C VAL A 129 -10.89 1.94 4.23
N ASP A 130 -12.15 1.75 4.57
CA ASP A 130 -12.55 0.81 5.62
C ASP A 130 -12.45 -0.64 5.10
N TYR A 131 -11.37 -1.33 5.45
CA TYR A 131 -11.22 -2.74 5.14
C TYR A 131 -12.12 -3.65 6.00
N GLY A 132 -12.53 -3.21 7.20
CA GLY A 132 -13.40 -3.96 8.08
C GLY A 132 -14.80 -4.16 7.47
N ALA A 133 -15.37 -3.11 6.90
CA ALA A 133 -16.64 -3.19 6.17
C ALA A 133 -16.53 -4.01 4.88
N ALA A 134 -15.36 -4.12 4.28
CA ALA A 134 -15.11 -4.87 3.05
C ALA A 134 -14.89 -6.37 3.29
N ALA A 135 -14.37 -6.77 4.46
CA ALA A 135 -14.15 -8.17 4.80
C ALA A 135 -15.47 -8.94 5.02
N ASP A 136 -16.48 -8.29 5.58
CA ASP A 136 -17.79 -8.90 5.87
C ASP A 136 -18.81 -8.76 4.73
N SER A 137 -18.58 -7.91 3.74
CA SER A 137 -19.55 -7.66 2.69
C SER A 137 -19.18 -8.30 1.35
N LYS A 138 -19.39 -9.62 1.25
CA LYS A 138 -19.49 -10.30 -0.05
C LYS A 138 -20.59 -9.66 -0.95
N ASP A 139 -21.48 -8.89 -0.38
CA ASP A 139 -22.65 -8.31 -1.04
C ASP A 139 -22.48 -6.88 -1.55
N LYS A 140 -21.41 -6.16 -1.18
CA LYS A 140 -21.17 -4.77 -1.61
C LYS A 140 -20.43 -4.63 -2.93
N PHE A 141 -19.93 -5.72 -3.48
CA PHE A 141 -19.27 -5.73 -4.78
C PHE A 141 -20.28 -6.15 -5.85
N LYS A 142 -20.94 -5.19 -6.49
CA LYS A 142 -21.69 -5.47 -7.72
C LYS A 142 -20.68 -5.73 -8.84
N ASN A 143 -20.65 -6.99 -9.29
CA ASN A 143 -20.03 -7.32 -10.57
C ASN A 143 -20.76 -6.59 -11.67
N VAL A 144 -20.15 -5.58 -12.26
CA VAL A 144 -20.56 -5.10 -13.58
C VAL A 144 -19.76 -5.94 -14.56
N SER A 145 -20.32 -7.08 -14.95
CA SER A 145 -19.75 -7.92 -15.99
C SER A 145 -20.16 -7.36 -17.35
N ASN A 146 -19.21 -6.83 -18.08
CA ASN A 146 -19.24 -6.89 -19.54
C ASN A 146 -18.07 -7.74 -19.99
N GLU A 147 -18.35 -8.60 -20.94
CA GLU A 147 -17.55 -9.68 -21.49
C GLU A 147 -16.07 -9.32 -21.68
N GLU A 148 -15.21 -10.28 -21.28
CA GLU A 148 -13.78 -10.33 -21.51
C GLU A 148 -12.89 -9.30 -20.76
N ASP A 149 -12.33 -9.76 -19.62
CA ASP A 149 -11.13 -9.26 -18.92
C ASP A 149 -11.23 -8.04 -17.99
N ASP A 150 -12.26 -7.24 -17.95
CA ASP A 150 -12.38 -6.09 -17.05
C ASP A 150 -13.45 -6.31 -15.98
N ILE A 151 -13.02 -6.79 -14.80
CA ILE A 151 -13.87 -6.77 -13.62
C ILE A 151 -13.78 -5.34 -13.05
N GLU A 152 -14.81 -4.54 -13.30
CA GLU A 152 -14.95 -3.22 -12.71
C GLU A 152 -15.54 -3.35 -11.31
N TYR A 153 -14.74 -3.02 -10.27
CA TYR A 153 -15.19 -3.02 -8.89
C TYR A 153 -15.45 -1.59 -8.44
N ILE A 154 -16.69 -1.27 -8.11
CA ILE A 154 -17.04 0.00 -7.48
C ILE A 154 -16.86 -0.13 -5.98
N ILE A 155 -15.96 0.65 -5.40
CA ILE A 155 -15.78 0.77 -3.96
C ILE A 155 -16.36 2.12 -3.54
N THR A 156 -17.33 2.07 -2.65
CA THR A 156 -18.17 3.23 -2.35
C THR A 156 -17.81 3.98 -1.07
N ASP A 157 -16.88 3.49 -0.25
CA ASP A 157 -16.63 4.05 1.07
C ASP A 157 -15.19 4.55 1.22
N LEU A 158 -14.88 5.66 0.55
CA LEU A 158 -13.69 6.45 0.85
C LEU A 158 -13.93 7.25 2.12
N PHE A 159 -12.99 7.25 3.03
CA PHE A 159 -13.03 8.09 4.21
C PHE A 159 -11.69 8.75 4.50
N GLU A 160 -11.74 9.79 5.31
CA GLU A 160 -10.60 10.52 5.78
C GLU A 160 -10.14 9.91 7.11
N LYS A 161 -8.84 9.64 7.21
CA LYS A 161 -8.19 9.19 8.44
C LYS A 161 -7.42 10.32 9.06
N LYS A 162 -7.84 10.78 10.21
CA LYS A 162 -7.13 11.83 10.94
C LYS A 162 -6.06 11.20 11.84
N ILE A 163 -4.85 11.71 11.72
CA ILE A 163 -3.72 11.28 12.57
C ILE A 163 -3.95 11.77 14.00
N VAL A 164 -3.99 10.85 14.95
CA VAL A 164 -3.99 11.15 16.38
C VAL A 164 -2.56 11.23 16.90
N ARG A 165 -1.70 10.30 16.45
CA ARG A 165 -0.31 10.24 16.94
C ARG A 165 0.61 9.57 15.93
N VAL A 166 1.83 10.10 15.82
CA VAL A 166 2.96 9.44 15.16
C VAL A 166 4.02 9.13 16.21
N THR A 167 4.39 7.88 16.35
CA THR A 167 5.35 7.42 17.37
C THR A 167 6.49 6.69 16.69
N LYS A 168 7.73 7.09 16.96
CA LYS A 168 8.89 6.28 16.64
C LYS A 168 8.91 5.09 17.58
N ILE A 169 9.01 3.88 17.03
CA ILE A 169 9.00 2.64 17.77
C ILE A 169 10.34 1.92 17.65
N ASP A 170 10.57 0.99 18.55
CA ASP A 170 11.67 0.05 18.41
C ASP A 170 11.46 -0.79 17.14
N LYS A 171 12.51 -1.50 16.74
CA LYS A 171 12.53 -2.26 15.51
C LYS A 171 11.34 -3.23 15.39
N ALA A 172 10.42 -2.97 14.47
CA ALA A 172 9.27 -3.84 14.22
C ALA A 172 9.68 -5.15 13.53
N SER A 173 10.63 -5.07 12.58
CA SER A 173 11.11 -6.21 11.80
C SER A 173 12.52 -5.97 11.27
N ASN A 174 13.20 -7.05 10.85
CA ASN A 174 14.43 -6.95 10.06
C ASN A 174 14.15 -6.62 8.61
N GLU A 175 12.95 -6.92 8.12
CA GLU A 175 12.55 -6.75 6.74
C GLU A 175 11.40 -5.78 6.59
N SER A 176 11.34 -5.12 5.44
CA SER A 176 10.23 -4.27 5.02
C SER A 176 9.84 -4.56 3.60
N PHE A 177 8.62 -4.16 3.22
CA PHE A 177 8.04 -4.40 1.91
C PHE A 177 7.56 -3.10 1.26
N GLN A 178 7.46 -3.11 -0.07
CA GLN A 178 6.91 -2.01 -0.85
C GLN A 178 6.36 -2.55 -2.18
N LEU A 179 5.47 -1.80 -2.80
CA LEU A 179 4.93 -2.10 -4.12
C LEU A 179 5.30 -1.01 -5.11
N VAL A 180 5.26 -1.33 -6.40
CA VAL A 180 5.33 -0.38 -7.50
C VAL A 180 4.07 -0.55 -8.34
N THR A 181 3.34 0.54 -8.54
CA THR A 181 2.04 0.55 -9.22
C THR A 181 2.05 1.46 -10.46
N ASP A 182 1.02 1.37 -11.29
CA ASP A 182 0.89 2.27 -12.46
C ASP A 182 0.61 3.71 -12.04
N THR A 183 -0.11 3.93 -10.96
CA THR A 183 -0.49 5.28 -10.47
C THR A 183 0.51 5.89 -9.50
N GLY A 184 1.44 5.10 -8.97
CA GLY A 184 2.35 5.52 -7.93
C GLY A 184 1.72 5.53 -6.52
N LEU A 185 0.55 4.91 -6.35
CA LEU A 185 -0.25 4.87 -5.12
C LEU A 185 -0.86 3.49 -4.90
N PHE A 186 -1.06 3.12 -3.65
CA PHE A 186 -1.83 1.94 -3.24
C PHE A 186 -2.22 2.05 -1.76
N ASP A 187 -3.24 1.29 -1.36
CA ASP A 187 -3.70 1.23 0.02
C ASP A 187 -3.05 0.10 0.79
N VAL A 188 -2.68 0.41 2.03
CA VAL A 188 -2.16 -0.55 3.00
C VAL A 188 -2.90 -0.36 4.32
N SER A 189 -3.47 -1.43 4.85
CA SER A 189 -4.26 -1.41 6.08
C SER A 189 -5.27 -0.27 6.12
N GLY A 190 -5.91 -0.02 4.96
CA GLY A 190 -6.90 1.03 4.80
C GLY A 190 -6.32 2.45 4.73
N THR A 191 -5.03 2.63 4.46
CA THR A 191 -4.39 3.95 4.34
C THR A 191 -3.65 4.07 3.02
N LEU A 192 -3.86 5.15 2.28
CA LEU A 192 -3.20 5.42 1.01
C LEU A 192 -1.74 5.80 1.20
N ILE A 193 -0.86 5.13 0.47
CA ILE A 193 0.60 5.30 0.52
C ILE A 193 1.14 5.56 -0.90
N LEU A 194 2.24 6.33 -1.00
CA LEU A 194 3.00 6.42 -2.24
C LEU A 194 3.91 5.20 -2.41
N ASP A 195 3.95 4.68 -3.62
CA ASP A 195 4.78 3.54 -4.00
C ASP A 195 6.29 3.85 -4.01
N ALA A 196 7.09 2.81 -4.23
CA ALA A 196 8.51 2.95 -4.49
C ALA A 196 8.73 3.65 -5.85
N LYS A 197 9.64 4.63 -5.88
CA LYS A 197 10.06 5.24 -7.15
C LYS A 197 11.11 4.39 -7.84
N MET A 198 10.88 4.12 -9.11
CA MET A 198 11.86 3.59 -10.05
C MET A 198 12.45 4.73 -10.90
N ARG A 199 13.77 4.77 -11.08
CA ARG A 199 14.48 5.63 -12.05
C ARG A 199 14.98 4.83 -13.23
#